data_04ee8fd2825b54329eb3cc5f7318f602
#
_entry.id   04ee8fd2825b54329eb3cc5f7318f602
#
_cell.length_a   1.000
_cell.length_b   1.000
_cell.length_c   1.000
_cell.angle_alpha   90.00
_cell.angle_beta   90.00
_cell.angle_gamma   90.00
#
_symmetry.space_group_name_H-M   'P 1'
#
loop_
_entity.id
_entity.type
_entity.pdbx_description
1 polymer ?
#
loop_
_entity_poly.entity_id
_entity_poly.type
_entity_poly.pdbx_seq_one_letter_code
_entity_poly.pdbx_strand_id
1 'polypeptide(L)'
;MEANKVVLGLVGSPNREGRTNQLVKTALEGAAGAGAATELIQLADHVVAACKDCLPWVCQTNQKCTYEDEAFEYLSQKVLNCGALVLGTPVYWWDTSAMVKYFILKMFRVYARSAPFKGLPAVGIGIAGGTGNGLISGLRPVYHLFQTLQMRALEPLPATRFNFDAALNRAAELGAQLAPMIQRRGPFAGLEERLLWYDSLPYLGLDRAGERRLLADLTAMALPSNAQSTVLFGLPRADALNAAGRRLESLTEITRVYEAGVKAFEGK
;
A
#
# COMPACT_ATOMS: atom_id res chain seq x y z
N MET A 1 -17.29 -21.17 19.49
CA MET A 1 -15.89 -20.67 19.44
C MET A 1 -15.81 -19.79 18.20
N GLU A 2 -15.66 -18.47 18.35
CA GLU A 2 -15.35 -17.61 17.21
C GLU A 2 -14.01 -18.08 16.63
N ALA A 3 -14.01 -18.39 15.33
CA ALA A 3 -12.78 -18.77 14.65
C ALA A 3 -11.75 -17.65 14.86
N ASN A 4 -10.56 -18.00 15.30
CA ASN A 4 -9.48 -17.05 15.56
C ASN A 4 -9.14 -16.38 14.20
N LYS A 5 -9.63 -15.15 14.00
CA LYS A 5 -9.43 -14.41 12.75
C LYS A 5 -7.95 -14.09 12.57
N VAL A 6 -7.43 -14.29 11.38
CA VAL A 6 -6.02 -14.09 11.05
C VAL A 6 -5.76 -12.70 10.48
N VAL A 7 -4.54 -12.19 10.60
CA VAL A 7 -4.02 -11.13 9.74
C VAL A 7 -3.55 -11.79 8.44
N LEU A 8 -4.24 -11.48 7.36
CA LEU A 8 -3.95 -12.01 6.04
C LEU A 8 -2.96 -11.11 5.29
N GLY A 9 -1.85 -11.65 4.85
CA GLY A 9 -0.89 -10.99 3.97
C GLY A 9 -1.03 -11.46 2.53
N LEU A 10 -1.31 -10.55 1.60
CA LEU A 10 -1.32 -10.80 0.17
C LEU A 10 -0.11 -10.16 -0.50
N VAL A 11 0.69 -10.96 -1.20
CA VAL A 11 1.91 -10.51 -1.88
C VAL A 11 1.67 -10.42 -3.38
N GLY A 12 1.63 -9.21 -3.91
CA GLY A 12 1.39 -8.91 -5.34
C GLY A 12 2.64 -8.98 -6.22
N SER A 13 3.69 -9.68 -5.78
CA SER A 13 4.94 -9.86 -6.56
C SER A 13 5.10 -11.32 -6.96
N PRO A 14 5.55 -11.62 -8.18
CA PRO A 14 5.91 -12.98 -8.57
C PRO A 14 7.20 -13.49 -7.90
N ASN A 15 8.03 -12.58 -7.39
CA ASN A 15 9.29 -12.94 -6.73
C ASN A 15 9.05 -13.24 -5.25
N ARG A 16 9.14 -14.51 -4.88
CA ARG A 16 8.91 -15.00 -3.51
C ARG A 16 9.97 -14.56 -2.50
N GLU A 17 11.18 -14.24 -2.97
CA GLU A 17 12.26 -13.72 -2.13
C GLU A 17 12.43 -12.20 -2.28
N GLY A 18 11.56 -11.58 -3.08
CA GLY A 18 11.60 -10.15 -3.38
C GLY A 18 11.23 -9.28 -2.19
N ARG A 19 11.57 -8.01 -2.31
CA ARG A 19 11.33 -7.00 -1.27
C ARG A 19 9.86 -6.84 -0.88
N THR A 20 8.92 -7.00 -1.84
CA THR A 20 7.47 -6.98 -1.53
C THR A 20 7.11 -8.09 -0.55
N ASN A 21 7.61 -9.31 -0.79
CA ASN A 21 7.38 -10.45 0.11
C ASN A 21 7.97 -10.19 1.50
N GLN A 22 9.21 -9.69 1.55
CA GLN A 22 9.88 -9.39 2.83
C GLN A 22 9.08 -8.38 3.64
N LEU A 23 8.61 -7.28 3.03
CA LEU A 23 7.80 -6.26 3.72
C LEU A 23 6.47 -6.82 4.26
N VAL A 24 5.74 -7.59 3.44
CA VAL A 24 4.48 -8.21 3.88
C VAL A 24 4.74 -9.23 5.01
N LYS A 25 5.77 -10.06 4.85
CA LYS A 25 6.18 -11.04 5.87
C LYS A 25 6.55 -10.36 7.18
N THR A 26 7.34 -9.30 7.15
CA THR A 26 7.72 -8.52 8.33
C THR A 26 6.50 -7.88 9.01
N ALA A 27 5.52 -7.39 8.24
CA ALA A 27 4.25 -6.91 8.82
C ALA A 27 3.49 -8.05 9.52
N LEU A 28 3.45 -9.24 8.94
CA LEU A 28 2.84 -10.41 9.58
C LEU A 28 3.61 -10.87 10.82
N GLU A 29 4.93 -10.81 10.82
CA GLU A 29 5.78 -11.08 12.00
C GLU A 29 5.48 -10.08 13.12
N GLY A 30 5.32 -8.79 12.79
CA GLY A 30 4.90 -7.78 13.77
C GLY A 30 3.51 -8.07 14.36
N ALA A 31 2.56 -8.50 13.55
CA ALA A 31 1.24 -8.91 14.01
C ALA A 31 1.28 -10.16 14.88
N ALA A 32 2.10 -11.15 14.50
CA ALA A 32 2.30 -12.38 15.29
C ALA A 32 2.96 -12.08 16.63
N GLY A 33 3.97 -11.20 16.67
CA GLY A 33 4.60 -10.71 17.91
C GLY A 33 3.62 -10.00 18.85
N ALA A 34 2.56 -9.42 18.31
CA ALA A 34 1.45 -8.81 19.07
C ALA A 34 0.30 -9.82 19.36
N GLY A 35 0.50 -11.11 19.13
CA GLY A 35 -0.41 -12.20 19.52
C GLY A 35 -1.47 -12.55 18.46
N ALA A 36 -1.39 -12.06 17.23
CA ALA A 36 -2.31 -12.43 16.17
C ALA A 36 -1.86 -13.70 15.44
N ALA A 37 -2.81 -14.54 15.02
CA ALA A 37 -2.53 -15.54 14.00
C ALA A 37 -2.35 -14.87 12.63
N THR A 38 -1.48 -15.40 11.78
CA THR A 38 -1.15 -14.82 10.50
C THR A 38 -1.18 -15.84 9.38
N GLU A 39 -1.50 -15.39 8.17
CA GLU A 39 -1.44 -16.21 6.94
C GLU A 39 -0.86 -15.36 5.81
N LEU A 40 0.08 -15.94 5.04
CA LEU A 40 0.69 -15.28 3.88
C LEU A 40 0.30 -16.03 2.60
N ILE A 41 -0.19 -15.29 1.61
CA ILE A 41 -0.55 -15.83 0.30
C ILE A 41 0.17 -15.04 -0.80
N GLN A 42 0.79 -15.77 -1.73
CA GLN A 42 1.38 -15.22 -2.93
C GLN A 42 0.32 -15.15 -4.03
N LEU A 43 0.02 -13.95 -4.54
CA LEU A 43 -0.91 -13.81 -5.66
C LEU A 43 -0.41 -14.51 -6.94
N ALA A 44 0.88 -14.74 -7.05
CA ALA A 44 1.46 -15.48 -8.17
C ALA A 44 1.03 -16.96 -8.23
N ASP A 45 0.58 -17.53 -7.10
CA ASP A 45 0.04 -18.89 -7.04
C ASP A 45 -1.45 -18.96 -7.39
N HIS A 46 -2.10 -17.80 -7.35
CA HIS A 46 -3.54 -17.64 -7.53
C HIS A 46 -3.80 -16.43 -8.44
N VAL A 47 -3.36 -16.53 -9.70
CA VAL A 47 -3.47 -15.42 -10.65
C VAL A 47 -4.92 -15.24 -11.07
N VAL A 48 -5.53 -14.15 -10.60
CA VAL A 48 -6.89 -13.78 -10.95
C VAL A 48 -6.99 -13.41 -12.43
N ALA A 49 -7.94 -14.00 -13.15
CA ALA A 49 -8.19 -13.66 -14.53
C ALA A 49 -8.74 -12.25 -14.70
N ALA A 50 -8.49 -11.62 -15.86
CA ALA A 50 -9.03 -10.30 -16.17
C ALA A 50 -10.57 -10.29 -16.11
N CYS A 51 -11.15 -9.21 -15.57
CA CYS A 51 -12.59 -9.01 -15.57
C CYS A 51 -13.08 -8.81 -17.02
N LYS A 52 -14.13 -9.54 -17.41
CA LYS A 52 -14.73 -9.47 -18.75
C LYS A 52 -15.79 -8.38 -18.89
N ASP A 53 -16.00 -7.56 -17.86
CA ASP A 53 -16.97 -6.45 -17.83
C ASP A 53 -18.38 -6.86 -18.31
N CYS A 54 -18.87 -8.00 -17.85
CA CYS A 54 -20.17 -8.53 -18.27
C CYS A 54 -21.34 -7.68 -17.75
N LEU A 55 -22.28 -7.38 -18.65
CA LEU A 55 -23.48 -6.59 -18.37
C LEU A 55 -24.74 -7.48 -18.46
N PRO A 56 -25.75 -7.24 -17.62
CA PRO A 56 -25.74 -6.40 -16.40
C PRO A 56 -24.80 -7.02 -15.36
N TRP A 57 -24.25 -6.22 -14.45
CA TRP A 57 -23.28 -6.69 -13.46
C TRP A 57 -23.90 -7.62 -12.40
N VAL A 58 -24.36 -8.77 -12.82
CA VAL A 58 -24.99 -9.78 -11.96
C VAL A 58 -24.07 -10.29 -10.85
N CYS A 59 -22.75 -10.15 -11.05
CA CYS A 59 -21.76 -10.48 -10.02
C CYS A 59 -21.93 -9.65 -8.73
N GLN A 60 -22.44 -8.42 -8.81
CA GLN A 60 -22.74 -7.59 -7.64
C GLN A 60 -23.94 -8.14 -6.85
N THR A 61 -24.95 -8.67 -7.53
CA THR A 61 -26.12 -9.26 -6.90
C THR A 61 -25.80 -10.62 -6.31
N ASN A 62 -25.08 -11.45 -7.06
CA ASN A 62 -24.75 -12.81 -6.66
C ASN A 62 -23.54 -12.90 -5.73
N GLN A 63 -22.82 -11.81 -5.54
CA GLN A 63 -21.54 -11.75 -4.79
C GLN A 63 -20.53 -12.81 -5.23
N LYS A 64 -20.56 -13.16 -6.52
CA LYS A 64 -19.72 -14.15 -7.17
C LYS A 64 -19.42 -13.73 -8.61
N CYS A 65 -18.20 -13.99 -9.09
CA CYS A 65 -17.89 -13.75 -10.49
C CYS A 65 -18.79 -14.61 -11.39
N THR A 66 -19.30 -14.05 -12.48
CA THR A 66 -20.13 -14.77 -13.45
C THR A 66 -19.37 -15.86 -14.19
N TYR A 67 -18.07 -15.68 -14.36
CA TYR A 67 -17.18 -16.66 -14.96
C TYR A 67 -16.41 -17.39 -13.87
N GLU A 68 -16.16 -18.66 -14.09
CA GLU A 68 -15.33 -19.46 -13.20
C GLU A 68 -13.91 -18.86 -13.10
N ASP A 69 -13.47 -18.62 -11.89
CA ASP A 69 -12.15 -18.13 -11.56
C ASP A 69 -11.83 -18.61 -10.13
N GLU A 70 -11.33 -19.82 -10.06
CA GLU A 70 -11.02 -20.49 -8.78
C GLU A 70 -10.02 -19.65 -7.96
N ALA A 71 -9.06 -19.00 -8.62
CA ALA A 71 -8.09 -18.14 -7.95
C ALA A 71 -8.78 -16.95 -7.28
N PHE A 72 -9.70 -16.30 -7.98
CA PHE A 72 -10.47 -15.19 -7.39
C PHE A 72 -11.39 -15.66 -6.27
N GLU A 73 -12.07 -16.78 -6.46
CA GLU A 73 -12.97 -17.35 -5.45
C GLU A 73 -12.19 -17.68 -4.16
N TYR A 74 -11.06 -18.38 -4.30
CA TYR A 74 -10.17 -18.68 -3.18
C TYR A 74 -9.71 -17.41 -2.44
N LEU A 75 -9.14 -16.44 -3.15
CA LEU A 75 -8.61 -15.22 -2.56
C LEU A 75 -9.70 -14.37 -1.90
N SER A 76 -10.85 -14.24 -2.55
CA SER A 76 -11.96 -13.46 -1.99
C SER A 76 -12.52 -14.08 -0.71
N GLN A 77 -12.62 -15.41 -0.64
CA GLN A 77 -13.01 -16.12 0.58
C GLN A 77 -11.99 -15.93 1.72
N LYS A 78 -10.68 -15.93 1.41
CA LYS A 78 -9.65 -15.63 2.41
C LYS A 78 -9.82 -14.22 2.98
N VAL A 79 -10.08 -13.21 2.14
CA VAL A 79 -10.31 -11.83 2.60
C VAL A 79 -11.64 -11.70 3.36
N LEU A 80 -12.71 -12.40 2.94
CA LEU A 80 -13.98 -12.40 3.67
C LEU A 80 -13.84 -12.92 5.10
N ASN A 81 -12.98 -13.91 5.30
CA ASN A 81 -12.81 -14.60 6.58
C ASN A 81 -11.66 -14.04 7.44
N CYS A 82 -10.83 -13.12 6.92
CA CYS A 82 -9.74 -12.56 7.72
C CYS A 82 -10.22 -11.53 8.74
N GLY A 83 -9.37 -11.27 9.73
CA GLY A 83 -9.56 -10.23 10.75
C GLY A 83 -8.93 -8.90 10.36
N ALA A 84 -7.86 -8.92 9.57
CA ALA A 84 -7.18 -7.76 9.01
C ALA A 84 -6.46 -8.14 7.71
N LEU A 85 -6.18 -7.16 6.86
CA LEU A 85 -5.55 -7.36 5.56
C LEU A 85 -4.26 -6.53 5.41
N VAL A 86 -3.17 -7.18 5.01
CA VAL A 86 -1.94 -6.56 4.52
C VAL A 86 -1.85 -6.84 3.02
N LEU A 87 -1.85 -5.81 2.18
CA LEU A 87 -1.73 -5.97 0.72
C LEU A 87 -0.46 -5.29 0.23
N GLY A 88 0.53 -6.09 -0.16
CA GLY A 88 1.80 -5.63 -0.71
C GLY A 88 1.83 -5.67 -2.24
N THR A 89 2.30 -4.59 -2.86
CA THR A 89 2.45 -4.50 -4.33
C THR A 89 3.80 -3.94 -4.74
N PRO A 90 4.49 -4.53 -5.71
CA PRO A 90 5.55 -3.82 -6.42
C PRO A 90 4.93 -2.78 -7.34
N VAL A 91 5.66 -1.68 -7.55
CA VAL A 91 5.28 -0.68 -8.55
C VAL A 91 5.85 -1.07 -9.91
N TYR A 92 4.97 -1.37 -10.84
CA TYR A 92 5.32 -1.66 -12.23
C TYR A 92 4.69 -0.61 -13.14
N TRP A 93 5.54 0.11 -13.86
CA TRP A 93 5.08 1.11 -14.83
C TRP A 93 4.08 2.13 -14.24
N TRP A 94 4.47 2.78 -13.13
CA TRP A 94 3.64 3.79 -12.42
C TRP A 94 2.30 3.27 -11.90
N ASP A 95 2.13 1.96 -11.74
CA ASP A 95 0.90 1.39 -11.20
C ASP A 95 1.24 0.21 -10.28
N THR A 96 0.23 -0.32 -9.60
CA THR A 96 0.34 -1.60 -8.91
C THR A 96 0.60 -2.74 -9.91
N SER A 97 1.07 -3.89 -9.45
CA SER A 97 1.28 -5.03 -10.33
C SER A 97 -0.04 -5.50 -11.00
N ALA A 98 0.05 -6.08 -12.19
CA ALA A 98 -1.12 -6.57 -12.91
C ALA A 98 -1.93 -7.60 -12.09
N MET A 99 -1.26 -8.47 -11.31
CA MET A 99 -1.93 -9.43 -10.43
C MET A 99 -2.79 -8.73 -9.38
N VAL A 100 -2.25 -7.71 -8.74
CA VAL A 100 -3.00 -6.89 -7.77
C VAL A 100 -4.10 -6.11 -8.48
N LYS A 101 -3.85 -5.57 -9.67
CA LYS A 101 -4.86 -4.82 -10.44
C LYS A 101 -6.07 -5.69 -10.80
N TYR A 102 -5.85 -6.91 -11.28
CA TYR A 102 -6.95 -7.83 -11.60
C TYR A 102 -7.74 -8.23 -10.37
N PHE A 103 -7.04 -8.51 -9.26
CA PHE A 103 -7.68 -8.79 -7.97
C PHE A 103 -8.54 -7.61 -7.49
N ILE A 104 -7.98 -6.39 -7.47
CA ILE A 104 -8.69 -5.14 -7.11
C ILE A 104 -9.97 -4.99 -7.94
N LEU A 105 -9.86 -5.12 -9.27
CA LEU A 105 -11.00 -4.91 -10.16
C LEU A 105 -12.13 -5.90 -9.89
N LYS A 106 -11.82 -7.18 -9.69
CA LYS A 106 -12.86 -8.18 -9.38
C LYS A 106 -13.44 -8.01 -7.98
N MET A 107 -12.62 -7.70 -6.97
CA MET A 107 -13.10 -7.38 -5.63
C MET A 107 -14.10 -6.20 -5.66
N PHE A 108 -13.75 -5.13 -6.40
CA PHE A 108 -14.66 -4.01 -6.62
C PHE A 108 -15.96 -4.46 -7.28
N ARG A 109 -15.88 -5.18 -8.42
CA ARG A 109 -17.05 -5.60 -9.19
C ARG A 109 -17.99 -6.48 -8.39
N VAL A 110 -17.45 -7.36 -7.54
CA VAL A 110 -18.26 -8.33 -6.80
C VAL A 110 -18.82 -7.76 -5.50
N TYR A 111 -18.03 -6.96 -4.77
CA TYR A 111 -18.32 -6.63 -3.38
C TYR A 111 -18.61 -5.15 -3.08
N ALA A 112 -18.41 -4.23 -4.01
CA ALA A 112 -18.58 -2.80 -3.71
C ALA A 112 -20.00 -2.45 -3.23
N ARG A 113 -21.03 -3.13 -3.74
CA ARG A 113 -22.43 -2.88 -3.37
C ARG A 113 -22.81 -3.51 -2.04
N SER A 114 -22.38 -4.74 -1.79
CA SER A 114 -22.69 -5.47 -0.53
C SER A 114 -21.82 -5.04 0.63
N ALA A 115 -20.61 -4.54 0.34
CA ALA A 115 -19.62 -4.04 1.28
C ALA A 115 -19.41 -4.94 2.52
N PRO A 116 -19.09 -6.24 2.36
CA PRO A 116 -18.92 -7.16 3.48
C PRO A 116 -17.68 -6.86 4.33
N PHE A 117 -16.83 -5.95 3.85
CA PHE A 117 -15.56 -5.58 4.49
C PHE A 117 -15.64 -4.31 5.34
N LYS A 118 -16.85 -3.82 5.64
CA LYS A 118 -17.03 -2.61 6.47
C LYS A 118 -16.21 -2.68 7.75
N GLY A 119 -15.34 -1.67 7.93
CA GLY A 119 -14.48 -1.54 9.10
C GLY A 119 -13.38 -2.59 9.24
N LEU A 120 -13.13 -3.42 8.21
CA LEU A 120 -12.00 -4.36 8.21
C LEU A 120 -10.69 -3.56 8.27
N PRO A 121 -9.83 -3.79 9.27
CA PRO A 121 -8.52 -3.14 9.31
C PRO A 121 -7.67 -3.58 8.12
N ALA A 122 -6.97 -2.62 7.49
CA ALA A 122 -6.13 -2.93 6.34
C ALA A 122 -4.89 -2.02 6.29
N VAL A 123 -3.83 -2.50 5.66
CA VAL A 123 -2.65 -1.70 5.32
C VAL A 123 -2.15 -2.05 3.92
N GLY A 124 -1.81 -1.03 3.15
CA GLY A 124 -1.21 -1.15 1.83
C GLY A 124 0.28 -0.85 1.87
N ILE A 125 1.07 -1.73 1.27
CA ILE A 125 2.53 -1.60 1.17
C ILE A 125 2.88 -1.50 -0.31
N GLY A 126 3.53 -0.40 -0.71
CA GLY A 126 4.04 -0.24 -2.07
C GLY A 126 5.54 -0.19 -2.09
N ILE A 127 6.18 -0.90 -3.02
CA ILE A 127 7.61 -0.80 -3.22
C ILE A 127 7.96 -0.47 -4.66
N ALA A 128 8.66 0.64 -4.85
CA ALA A 128 9.21 1.03 -6.13
C ALA A 128 10.72 0.80 -6.16
N GLY A 129 11.17 0.01 -7.11
CA GLY A 129 12.59 -0.22 -7.39
C GLY A 129 13.23 0.95 -8.16
N GLY A 130 14.46 0.80 -8.58
CA GLY A 130 15.17 1.76 -9.43
C GLY A 130 15.16 3.18 -8.86
N THR A 131 14.50 4.09 -9.55
CA THR A 131 14.39 5.50 -9.16
C THR A 131 13.33 5.78 -8.10
N GLY A 132 12.46 4.83 -7.76
CA GLY A 132 11.32 5.05 -6.86
C GLY A 132 10.10 5.72 -7.52
N ASN A 133 10.21 6.16 -8.77
CA ASN A 133 9.11 6.85 -9.47
C ASN A 133 7.86 5.98 -9.55
N GLY A 134 6.70 6.60 -9.39
CA GLY A 134 5.41 5.93 -9.44
C GLY A 134 5.00 5.26 -8.12
N LEU A 135 5.76 5.45 -7.05
CA LEU A 135 5.50 4.83 -5.76
C LEU A 135 4.08 5.12 -5.26
N ILE A 136 3.67 6.38 -5.29
CA ILE A 136 2.33 6.77 -4.84
C ILE A 136 1.27 6.37 -5.86
N SER A 137 1.56 6.43 -7.14
CA SER A 137 0.64 5.95 -8.19
C SER A 137 0.35 4.45 -8.04
N GLY A 138 1.33 3.64 -7.62
CA GLY A 138 1.15 2.21 -7.37
C GLY A 138 0.40 1.90 -6.07
N LEU A 139 0.50 2.76 -5.05
CA LEU A 139 -0.23 2.61 -3.78
C LEU A 139 -1.70 3.04 -3.87
N ARG A 140 -2.01 4.09 -4.63
CA ARG A 140 -3.37 4.62 -4.75
C ARG A 140 -4.43 3.58 -5.10
N PRO A 141 -4.25 2.69 -6.09
CA PRO A 141 -5.25 1.68 -6.41
C PRO A 141 -5.60 0.76 -5.25
N VAL A 142 -4.62 0.43 -4.40
CA VAL A 142 -4.82 -0.37 -3.19
C VAL A 142 -5.72 0.38 -2.20
N TYR A 143 -5.44 1.66 -1.97
CA TYR A 143 -6.23 2.49 -1.05
C TYR A 143 -7.60 2.87 -1.61
N HIS A 144 -7.74 3.03 -2.91
CA HIS A 144 -9.06 3.17 -3.56
C HIS A 144 -9.91 1.90 -3.36
N LEU A 145 -9.31 0.70 -3.43
CA LEU A 145 -10.03 -0.54 -3.09
C LEU A 145 -10.49 -0.51 -1.64
N PHE A 146 -9.59 -0.20 -0.70
CA PHE A 146 -9.92 -0.16 0.72
C PHE A 146 -11.04 0.84 1.00
N GLN A 147 -10.96 2.05 0.44
CA GLN A 147 -11.98 3.08 0.57
C GLN A 147 -13.33 2.61 0.00
N THR A 148 -13.32 2.02 -1.21
CA THR A 148 -14.54 1.58 -1.89
C THR A 148 -15.22 0.43 -1.15
N LEU A 149 -14.44 -0.52 -0.64
CA LEU A 149 -14.93 -1.64 0.16
C LEU A 149 -15.16 -1.28 1.64
N GLN A 150 -15.02 -0.01 2.01
CA GLN A 150 -15.27 0.53 3.34
C GLN A 150 -14.37 -0.08 4.44
N MET A 151 -13.19 -0.55 4.07
CA MET A 151 -12.18 -1.00 5.03
C MET A 151 -11.63 0.20 5.81
N ARG A 152 -11.19 -0.01 7.04
CA ARG A 152 -10.52 1.03 7.83
C ARG A 152 -9.01 0.87 7.71
N ALA A 153 -8.45 1.55 6.71
CA ALA A 153 -7.03 1.44 6.43
C ALA A 153 -6.17 2.22 7.42
N LEU A 154 -5.02 1.65 7.77
CA LEU A 154 -3.91 2.37 8.40
C LEU A 154 -3.17 3.19 7.32
N GLU A 155 -2.19 3.97 7.75
CA GLU A 155 -1.37 4.75 6.83
C GLU A 155 -0.66 3.87 5.79
N PRO A 156 -0.48 4.35 4.56
CA PRO A 156 0.25 3.63 3.53
C PRO A 156 1.73 3.53 3.87
N LEU A 157 2.35 2.40 3.51
CA LEU A 157 3.80 2.22 3.63
C LEU A 157 4.47 2.36 2.26
N PRO A 158 5.03 3.53 1.93
CA PRO A 158 5.84 3.72 0.76
C PRO A 158 7.28 3.23 0.99
N ALA A 159 7.73 2.28 0.19
CA ALA A 159 9.07 1.73 0.26
C ALA A 159 9.83 1.89 -1.06
N THR A 160 11.13 2.08 -0.96
CA THR A 160 12.08 2.11 -2.07
C THR A 160 13.30 1.27 -1.73
N ARG A 161 14.25 1.13 -2.65
CA ARG A 161 15.54 0.53 -2.33
C ARG A 161 16.36 1.33 -1.31
N PHE A 162 16.06 2.63 -1.17
CA PHE A 162 16.85 3.56 -0.35
C PHE A 162 16.47 3.51 1.13
N ASN A 163 15.15 3.40 1.42
CA ASN A 163 14.62 3.35 2.79
C ASN A 163 14.17 1.95 3.20
N PHE A 164 14.70 0.90 2.57
CA PHE A 164 14.16 -0.46 2.72
C PHE A 164 14.21 -0.97 4.17
N ASP A 165 15.34 -0.76 4.87
CA ASP A 165 15.50 -1.20 6.27
C ASP A 165 14.53 -0.45 7.21
N ALA A 166 14.38 0.86 7.01
CA ALA A 166 13.39 1.66 7.75
C ALA A 166 11.95 1.22 7.43
N ALA A 167 11.68 0.84 6.18
CA ALA A 167 10.38 0.33 5.78
C ALA A 167 10.08 -1.06 6.38
N LEU A 168 11.07 -1.92 6.58
CA LEU A 168 10.90 -3.19 7.30
C LEU A 168 10.49 -2.92 8.77
N ASN A 169 11.18 -2.02 9.46
CA ASN A 169 10.82 -1.65 10.83
C ASN A 169 9.38 -1.11 10.89
N ARG A 170 9.03 -0.20 9.96
CA ARG A 170 7.68 0.35 9.90
C ARG A 170 6.63 -0.71 9.55
N ALA A 171 6.94 -1.68 8.70
CA ALA A 171 6.06 -2.80 8.39
C ALA A 171 5.74 -3.63 9.65
N ALA A 172 6.74 -3.94 10.48
CA ALA A 172 6.53 -4.65 11.75
C ALA A 172 5.61 -3.86 12.69
N GLU A 173 5.82 -2.54 12.83
CA GLU A 173 4.98 -1.67 13.65
C GLU A 173 3.53 -1.63 13.16
N LEU A 174 3.30 -1.50 11.85
CA LEU A 174 1.96 -1.51 11.26
C LEU A 174 1.27 -2.87 11.47
N GLY A 175 2.01 -3.96 11.33
CA GLY A 175 1.52 -5.29 11.63
C GLY A 175 1.08 -5.43 13.10
N ALA A 176 1.91 -4.96 14.02
CA ALA A 176 1.58 -4.95 15.46
C ALA A 176 0.35 -4.08 15.77
N GLN A 177 0.14 -2.96 15.05
CA GLN A 177 -1.05 -2.13 15.19
C GLN A 177 -2.32 -2.84 14.69
N LEU A 178 -2.24 -3.70 13.66
CA LEU A 178 -3.40 -4.45 13.17
C LEU A 178 -3.88 -5.50 14.18
N ALA A 179 -3.00 -6.12 14.94
CA ALA A 179 -3.32 -7.24 15.83
C ALA A 179 -4.48 -6.95 16.80
N PRO A 180 -4.50 -5.85 17.57
CA PRO A 180 -5.62 -5.55 18.49
C PRO A 180 -6.91 -5.16 17.77
N MET A 181 -6.84 -4.81 16.46
CA MET A 181 -7.99 -4.41 15.67
C MET A 181 -8.78 -5.59 15.10
N ILE A 182 -8.23 -6.79 15.08
CA ILE A 182 -8.85 -8.00 14.49
C ILE A 182 -10.23 -8.29 15.09
N GLN A 183 -10.36 -8.11 16.40
CA GLN A 183 -11.58 -8.43 17.15
C GLN A 183 -12.65 -7.34 17.05
N ARG A 184 -12.29 -6.14 16.65
CA ARG A 184 -13.18 -4.98 16.65
C ARG A 184 -13.13 -4.26 15.30
N ARG A 185 -13.95 -4.70 14.36
CA ARG A 185 -14.17 -3.92 13.15
C ARG A 185 -14.71 -2.54 13.53
N GLY A 186 -14.11 -1.49 12.98
CA GLY A 186 -14.54 -0.10 13.19
C GLY A 186 -15.21 0.46 11.92
N PRO A 187 -16.49 0.12 11.63
CA PRO A 187 -17.15 0.67 10.45
C PRO A 187 -17.26 2.20 10.55
N PHE A 188 -17.24 2.87 9.41
CA PHE A 188 -17.50 4.30 9.34
C PHE A 188 -18.98 4.58 9.61
N ALA A 189 -19.29 5.68 10.30
CA ALA A 189 -20.66 6.12 10.53
C ALA A 189 -21.38 6.51 9.23
N GLY A 190 -20.62 7.03 8.24
CA GLY A 190 -21.15 7.44 6.96
C GLY A 190 -20.08 7.65 5.90
N LEU A 191 -20.52 8.18 4.74
CA LEU A 191 -19.62 8.51 3.64
C LEU A 191 -18.64 9.62 4.03
N GLU A 192 -19.11 10.63 4.74
CA GLU A 192 -18.35 11.82 5.14
C GLU A 192 -17.17 11.43 6.03
N GLU A 193 -17.42 10.62 7.07
CA GLU A 193 -16.33 10.11 7.93
C GLU A 193 -15.31 9.32 7.10
N ARG A 194 -15.79 8.48 6.17
CA ARG A 194 -14.91 7.69 5.31
C ARG A 194 -14.05 8.57 4.41
N LEU A 195 -14.62 9.61 3.80
CA LEU A 195 -13.87 10.54 2.95
C LEU A 195 -12.81 11.26 3.78
N LEU A 196 -13.18 11.84 4.92
CA LEU A 196 -12.24 12.53 5.80
C LEU A 196 -11.14 11.60 6.32
N TRP A 197 -11.47 10.33 6.63
CA TRP A 197 -10.46 9.34 7.02
C TRP A 197 -9.42 9.14 5.94
N TYR A 198 -9.83 8.89 4.70
CA TYR A 198 -8.90 8.64 3.59
C TYR A 198 -8.15 9.89 3.15
N ASP A 199 -8.74 11.08 3.26
CA ASP A 199 -8.06 12.35 3.01
C ASP A 199 -7.02 12.68 4.08
N SER A 200 -7.20 12.17 5.31
CA SER A 200 -6.22 12.34 6.40
C SER A 200 -5.01 11.40 6.28
N LEU A 201 -5.08 10.36 5.46
CA LEU A 201 -3.96 9.43 5.28
C LEU A 201 -2.82 10.11 4.53
N PRO A 202 -1.56 9.93 4.98
CA PRO A 202 -0.42 10.58 4.34
C PRO A 202 -0.18 10.05 2.92
N TYR A 203 0.47 10.83 2.09
CA TYR A 203 1.00 10.52 0.77
C TYR A 203 -0.02 10.36 -0.36
N LEU A 204 -1.24 9.90 -0.09
CA LEU A 204 -2.20 9.53 -1.15
C LEU A 204 -2.64 10.73 -2.01
N GLY A 205 -2.66 11.93 -1.46
CA GLY A 205 -2.99 13.17 -2.16
C GLY A 205 -1.83 13.83 -2.90
N LEU A 206 -0.61 13.29 -2.83
CA LEU A 206 0.56 13.92 -3.43
C LEU A 206 0.46 13.99 -4.95
N ASP A 207 0.72 15.16 -5.52
CA ASP A 207 0.98 15.32 -6.93
C ASP A 207 2.41 14.83 -7.29
N ARG A 208 2.82 14.95 -8.55
CA ARG A 208 4.15 14.50 -8.99
C ARG A 208 5.29 15.24 -8.30
N ALA A 209 5.10 16.51 -7.97
CA ALA A 209 6.08 17.30 -7.24
C ALA A 209 6.21 16.81 -5.78
N GLY A 210 5.06 16.58 -5.14
CA GLY A 210 5.01 16.00 -3.80
C GLY A 210 5.60 14.58 -3.73
N GLU A 211 5.34 13.74 -4.74
CA GLU A 211 5.98 12.42 -4.83
C GLU A 211 7.51 12.56 -4.97
N ARG A 212 8.00 13.48 -5.81
CA ARG A 212 9.45 13.73 -5.92
C ARG A 212 10.06 14.23 -4.60
N ARG A 213 9.32 15.08 -3.88
CA ARG A 213 9.70 15.55 -2.55
C ARG A 213 9.82 14.39 -1.54
N LEU A 214 8.81 13.51 -1.52
CA LEU A 214 8.85 12.28 -0.72
C LEU A 214 10.04 11.39 -1.09
N LEU A 215 10.31 11.17 -2.37
CA LEU A 215 11.45 10.37 -2.80
C LEU A 215 12.79 10.95 -2.36
N ALA A 216 12.92 12.27 -2.33
CA ALA A 216 14.13 12.93 -1.80
C ALA A 216 14.31 12.64 -0.31
N ASP A 217 13.24 12.70 0.50
CA ASP A 217 13.29 12.32 1.92
C ASP A 217 13.66 10.84 2.10
N LEU A 218 12.97 9.94 1.40
CA LEU A 218 13.21 8.50 1.53
C LEU A 218 14.65 8.11 1.12
N THR A 219 15.19 8.77 0.10
CA THR A 219 16.57 8.55 -0.33
C THR A 219 17.58 9.04 0.72
N ALA A 220 17.31 10.19 1.32
CA ALA A 220 18.19 10.75 2.34
C ALA A 220 18.17 9.94 3.65
N MET A 221 17.05 9.32 4.01
CA MET A 221 16.94 8.47 5.20
C MET A 221 17.91 7.27 5.18
N ALA A 222 18.32 6.81 4.01
CA ALA A 222 19.26 5.69 3.86
C ALA A 222 20.73 6.09 4.09
N LEU A 223 21.04 7.38 4.27
CA LEU A 223 22.38 7.90 4.42
C LEU A 223 22.81 7.96 5.90
N PRO A 224 24.12 7.90 6.20
CA PRO A 224 24.64 8.22 7.52
C PRO A 224 24.23 9.64 7.95
N SER A 225 24.02 9.86 9.25
CA SER A 225 23.50 11.12 9.78
C SER A 225 24.26 12.36 9.33
N ASN A 226 25.59 12.28 9.19
CA ASN A 226 26.43 13.38 8.70
C ASN A 226 26.18 13.72 7.22
N ALA A 227 25.94 12.73 6.37
CA ALA A 227 25.61 12.92 4.96
C ALA A 227 24.13 13.32 4.80
N GLN A 228 23.26 12.78 5.63
CA GLN A 228 21.82 13.04 5.61
C GLN A 228 21.51 14.52 5.82
N SER A 229 22.09 15.16 6.84
CA SER A 229 21.88 16.59 7.11
C SER A 229 22.33 17.47 5.96
N THR A 230 23.43 17.14 5.30
CA THR A 230 23.93 17.89 4.14
C THR A 230 22.98 17.78 2.93
N VAL A 231 22.47 16.58 2.67
CA VAL A 231 21.55 16.33 1.55
C VAL A 231 20.17 16.98 1.80
N LEU A 232 19.67 16.91 3.03
CA LEU A 232 18.35 17.46 3.39
C LEU A 232 18.34 19.00 3.50
N PHE A 233 19.50 19.68 3.54
CA PHE A 233 19.56 21.14 3.69
C PHE A 233 18.74 21.90 2.62
N GLY A 234 18.64 21.39 1.41
CA GLY A 234 17.88 22.00 0.32
C GLY A 234 16.35 21.87 0.44
N LEU A 235 15.83 20.93 1.23
CA LEU A 235 14.40 20.65 1.28
C LEU A 235 13.57 21.74 1.96
N PRO A 236 13.98 22.35 3.10
CA PRO A 236 13.26 23.49 3.68
C PRO A 236 13.17 24.68 2.70
N ARG A 237 14.22 24.91 1.92
CA ARG A 237 14.23 25.94 0.87
C ARG A 237 13.24 25.60 -0.24
N ALA A 238 13.19 24.34 -0.67
CA ALA A 238 12.24 23.89 -1.68
C ALA A 238 10.79 24.06 -1.21
N ASP A 239 10.51 23.73 0.07
CA ASP A 239 9.19 23.88 0.67
C ASP A 239 8.77 25.37 0.74
N ALA A 240 9.70 26.27 1.11
CA ALA A 240 9.46 27.70 1.11
C ALA A 240 9.21 28.25 -0.32
N LEU A 241 9.95 27.78 -1.32
CA LEU A 241 9.73 28.15 -2.72
C LEU A 241 8.36 27.67 -3.21
N ASN A 242 7.95 26.46 -2.85
CA ASN A 242 6.64 25.96 -3.21
C ASN A 242 5.50 26.78 -2.57
N ALA A 243 5.63 27.12 -1.29
CA ALA A 243 4.68 27.97 -0.58
C ALA A 243 4.56 29.37 -1.18
N ALA A 244 5.65 29.90 -1.77
CA ALA A 244 5.69 31.16 -2.50
C ALA A 244 5.19 31.04 -3.96
N GLY A 245 4.66 29.90 -4.39
CA GLY A 245 4.19 29.65 -5.76
C GLY A 245 5.33 29.45 -6.81
N ARG A 246 6.58 29.40 -6.40
CA ARG A 246 7.77 29.24 -7.25
C ARG A 246 8.04 27.77 -7.53
N ARG A 247 7.06 27.05 -8.12
CA ARG A 247 7.05 25.58 -8.26
C ARG A 247 8.24 25.03 -9.04
N LEU A 248 8.68 25.69 -10.11
CA LEU A 248 9.82 25.22 -10.91
C LEU A 248 11.12 25.25 -10.11
N GLU A 249 11.35 26.31 -9.36
CA GLU A 249 12.53 26.46 -8.53
C GLU A 249 12.52 25.46 -7.35
N SER A 250 11.35 25.27 -6.73
CA SER A 250 11.15 24.24 -5.73
C SER A 250 11.51 22.85 -6.27
N LEU A 251 10.98 22.47 -7.43
CA LEU A 251 11.29 21.19 -8.07
C LEU A 251 12.79 21.05 -8.42
N THR A 252 13.44 22.12 -8.83
CA THR A 252 14.89 22.13 -9.09
C THR A 252 15.68 21.77 -7.82
N GLU A 253 15.34 22.38 -6.68
CA GLU A 253 15.97 22.06 -5.40
C GLU A 253 15.68 20.62 -4.96
N ILE A 254 14.43 20.18 -5.05
CA ILE A 254 14.03 18.78 -4.72
C ILE A 254 14.81 17.78 -5.58
N THR A 255 14.90 18.03 -6.89
CA THR A 255 15.62 17.14 -7.81
C THR A 255 17.08 17.07 -7.48
N ARG A 256 17.70 18.21 -7.17
CA ARG A 256 19.11 18.28 -6.75
C ARG A 256 19.38 17.46 -5.48
N VAL A 257 18.50 17.58 -4.48
CA VAL A 257 18.59 16.81 -3.23
C VAL A 257 18.42 15.31 -3.50
N TYR A 258 17.42 14.93 -4.29
CA TYR A 258 17.19 13.54 -4.66
C TYR A 258 18.41 12.93 -5.38
N GLU A 259 18.95 13.61 -6.39
CA GLU A 259 20.10 13.12 -7.16
C GLU A 259 21.36 13.01 -6.29
N ALA A 260 21.58 13.98 -5.40
CA ALA A 260 22.69 13.93 -4.44
C ALA A 260 22.54 12.71 -3.49
N GLY A 261 21.32 12.45 -3.01
CA GLY A 261 21.03 11.29 -2.17
C GLY A 261 21.25 9.97 -2.92
N VAL A 262 20.76 9.85 -4.16
CA VAL A 262 21.00 8.67 -5.00
C VAL A 262 22.47 8.43 -5.23
N LYS A 263 23.23 9.47 -5.62
CA LYS A 263 24.67 9.39 -5.84
C LYS A 263 25.42 8.93 -4.59
N ALA A 264 25.08 9.49 -3.45
CA ALA A 264 25.72 9.11 -2.18
C ALA A 264 25.37 7.67 -1.78
N PHE A 265 24.14 7.21 -2.04
CA PHE A 265 23.73 5.83 -1.80
C PHE A 265 24.44 4.84 -2.73
N GLU A 266 24.61 5.16 -4.00
CA GLU A 266 25.26 4.31 -5.02
C GLU A 266 26.80 4.32 -4.91
N GLY A 267 27.36 5.34 -4.27
CA GLY A 267 28.81 5.44 -4.01
C GLY A 267 29.30 4.68 -2.77
N LYS A 268 28.38 3.99 -2.08
CA LYS A 268 28.68 3.06 -0.99
C LYS A 268 28.99 1.68 -1.53
#